data_1c74b813e11f560286cad44dbf3ac03c
#
_entry.id   1c74b813e11f560286cad44dbf3ac03c
#
_cell.length_a   1.000
_cell.length_b   1.000
_cell.length_c   1.000
_cell.angle_alpha   90.00
_cell.angle_beta   90.00
_cell.angle_gamma   90.00
#
_symmetry.space_group_name_H-M   'P 1'
#
loop_
_entity.id
_entity.type
_entity.pdbx_description
1 polymer ?
#
loop_
_entity_poly.entity_id
_entity_poly.type
_entity_poly.pdbx_seq_one_letter_code
_entity_poly.pdbx_strand_id
1 'polypeptide(L)'
;MAHDASHYLLTPEAVVTPTGADQVGALLRASSAHRLSLTFRSGGTSLSGQSSTGHILVDTRRNFRELEVLDDGNKVRVQPGVTVRQVNARLAAYRRKVGPDPASEAACTVGGVVANNSSGMACGTANNTYSTLESLVLVLPSGTVIDTDASDADSKLRQLEPEIHDGLLRLRDRVRGNAESQRIHQ
;
A
#
# COMPACT_ATOMS: atom_id res chain seq x y z
N MET A 1 -1.48 -4.47 20.54
CA MET A 1 -0.77 -4.52 19.23
C MET A 1 0.03 -5.82 18.99
N ALA A 2 0.11 -6.73 19.96
CA ALA A 2 0.82 -8.00 19.80
C ALA A 2 0.12 -9.03 18.90
N HIS A 3 -1.17 -8.87 18.66
CA HIS A 3 -1.98 -9.75 17.81
C HIS A 3 -2.36 -9.08 16.48
N ASP A 4 -2.40 -9.87 15.42
CA ASP A 4 -3.13 -9.64 14.17
C ASP A 4 -4.08 -10.83 13.90
N ALA A 5 -4.49 -11.08 12.69
CA ALA A 5 -5.34 -12.21 12.35
C ALA A 5 -4.58 -13.53 12.17
N SER A 6 -3.26 -13.54 12.31
CA SER A 6 -2.41 -14.72 12.20
C SER A 6 -2.34 -15.52 13.52
N HIS A 7 -1.61 -16.62 13.49
CA HIS A 7 -1.31 -17.43 14.68
C HIS A 7 -0.16 -16.88 15.53
N TYR A 8 0.49 -15.81 15.08
CA TYR A 8 1.67 -15.29 15.76
C TYR A 8 1.28 -14.34 16.89
N LEU A 9 2.03 -14.40 17.97
CA LEU A 9 1.98 -13.48 19.10
C LEU A 9 3.38 -12.87 19.27
N LEU A 10 3.58 -11.69 18.73
CA LEU A 10 4.83 -10.98 18.82
C LEU A 10 4.59 -9.60 19.46
N THR A 11 5.18 -9.37 20.63
CA THR A 11 5.06 -8.07 21.30
C THR A 11 6.09 -7.11 20.73
N PRO A 12 5.68 -6.03 20.06
CA PRO A 12 6.62 -5.06 19.54
C PRO A 12 7.34 -4.31 20.68
N GLU A 13 8.64 -4.04 20.51
CA GLU A 13 9.42 -3.21 21.41
C GLU A 13 8.92 -1.76 21.43
N ALA A 14 8.45 -1.27 20.28
CA ALA A 14 7.86 0.06 20.16
C ALA A 14 6.73 0.09 19.13
N VAL A 15 5.76 0.98 19.35
CA VAL A 15 4.69 1.27 18.37
C VAL A 15 4.77 2.75 18.03
N VAL A 16 4.90 3.04 16.72
CA VAL A 16 4.97 4.41 16.19
C VAL A 16 3.74 4.67 15.33
N THR A 17 3.15 5.85 15.47
CA THR A 17 1.94 6.26 14.75
C THR A 17 2.22 7.54 13.96
N PRO A 18 2.86 7.45 12.77
CA PRO A 18 3.16 8.64 11.97
C PRO A 18 1.88 9.35 11.54
N THR A 19 1.96 10.67 11.37
CA THR A 19 0.83 11.53 10.98
C THR A 19 0.87 11.95 9.52
N GLY A 20 1.97 11.68 8.81
CA GLY A 20 2.13 12.06 7.41
C GLY A 20 3.31 11.35 6.74
N ALA A 21 3.42 11.52 5.44
CA ALA A 21 4.47 10.93 4.62
C ALA A 21 5.89 11.35 5.08
N ASP A 22 6.06 12.60 5.51
CA ASP A 22 7.35 13.10 5.99
C ASP A 22 7.86 12.33 7.22
N GLN A 23 6.95 12.01 8.15
CA GLN A 23 7.30 11.21 9.33
C GLN A 23 7.60 9.75 8.95
N VAL A 24 6.88 9.20 7.97
CA VAL A 24 7.21 7.87 7.41
C VAL A 24 8.60 7.90 6.80
N GLY A 25 8.93 8.93 6.02
CA GLY A 25 10.26 9.11 5.44
C GLY A 25 11.36 9.22 6.50
N ALA A 26 11.10 9.98 7.58
CA ALA A 26 12.03 10.08 8.70
C ALA A 26 12.27 8.73 9.40
N LEU A 27 11.20 7.93 9.59
CA LEU A 27 11.30 6.58 10.15
C LEU A 27 12.12 5.64 9.26
N LEU A 28 11.90 5.68 7.94
CA LEU A 28 12.66 4.86 7.00
C LEU A 28 14.14 5.22 7.00
N ARG A 29 14.48 6.53 7.00
CA ARG A 29 15.88 6.97 7.14
C ARG A 29 16.51 6.52 8.45
N ALA A 30 15.81 6.69 9.56
CA ALA A 30 16.28 6.24 10.88
C ALA A 30 16.49 4.72 10.91
N SER A 31 15.55 3.96 10.34
CA SER A 31 15.66 2.50 10.19
C SER A 31 16.93 2.10 9.44
N SER A 32 17.20 2.72 8.31
CA SER A 32 18.41 2.47 7.52
C SER A 32 19.69 2.84 8.27
N ALA A 33 19.73 4.02 8.90
CA ALA A 33 20.90 4.53 9.61
C ALA A 33 21.26 3.70 10.86
N HIS A 34 20.24 3.20 11.57
CA HIS A 34 20.41 2.48 12.84
C HIS A 34 20.18 0.97 12.71
N ARG A 35 19.97 0.44 11.50
CA ARG A 35 19.66 -0.98 11.24
C ARG A 35 18.47 -1.50 12.06
N LEU A 36 17.41 -0.68 12.18
CA LEU A 36 16.19 -1.02 12.89
C LEU A 36 15.18 -1.67 11.95
N SER A 37 14.56 -2.76 12.39
CA SER A 37 13.49 -3.40 11.62
C SER A 37 12.16 -2.67 11.84
N LEU A 38 11.52 -2.23 10.76
CA LEU A 38 10.19 -1.64 10.77
C LEU A 38 9.19 -2.61 10.15
N THR A 39 8.05 -2.78 10.80
CA THR A 39 6.91 -3.51 10.23
C THR A 39 5.72 -2.57 10.17
N PHE A 40 5.21 -2.33 8.96
CA PHE A 40 4.02 -1.51 8.77
C PHE A 40 2.76 -2.35 9.01
N ARG A 41 1.83 -1.76 9.75
CA ARG A 41 0.54 -2.38 10.04
C ARG A 41 -0.58 -1.39 9.82
N SER A 42 -1.60 -1.86 9.13
CA SER A 42 -2.84 -1.14 8.93
C SER A 42 -4.02 -1.95 9.51
N GLY A 43 -4.78 -2.71 8.73
CA GLY A 43 -5.87 -3.52 9.24
C GLY A 43 -5.46 -4.72 10.10
N GLY A 44 -4.29 -5.27 9.88
CA GLY A 44 -3.80 -6.46 10.56
C GLY A 44 -4.63 -7.72 10.27
N THR A 45 -5.21 -7.81 9.08
CA THR A 45 -6.11 -8.91 8.67
C THR A 45 -5.41 -10.05 7.94
N SER A 46 -4.10 -9.98 7.74
CA SER A 46 -3.31 -11.06 7.14
C SER A 46 -3.23 -12.27 8.07
N LEU A 47 -3.40 -13.46 7.50
CA LEU A 47 -3.27 -14.73 8.21
C LEU A 47 -1.83 -15.25 8.30
N SER A 48 -0.90 -14.63 7.55
CA SER A 48 0.49 -15.07 7.43
C SER A 48 1.48 -14.27 8.29
N GLY A 49 1.00 -13.36 9.14
CA GLY A 49 1.81 -12.66 10.14
C GLY A 49 2.66 -11.51 9.61
N GLN A 50 2.43 -11.03 8.37
CA GLN A 50 3.24 -9.95 7.80
C GLN A 50 3.15 -8.64 8.60
N SER A 51 2.09 -8.46 9.39
CA SER A 51 1.87 -7.26 10.20
C SER A 51 2.23 -7.43 11.68
N SER A 52 2.88 -8.53 12.04
CA SER A 52 3.35 -8.83 13.41
C SER A 52 4.87 -8.72 13.49
N THR A 53 5.38 -8.18 14.58
CA THR A 53 6.83 -8.02 14.80
C THR A 53 7.18 -7.97 16.28
N GLY A 54 8.38 -8.40 16.62
CA GLY A 54 9.00 -8.15 17.92
C GLY A 54 9.75 -6.82 17.99
N HIS A 55 9.91 -6.10 16.87
CA HIS A 55 10.68 -4.86 16.77
C HIS A 55 9.78 -3.61 16.76
N ILE A 56 9.97 -2.71 15.81
CA ILE A 56 9.19 -1.47 15.71
C ILE A 56 7.99 -1.69 14.80
N LEU A 57 6.79 -1.53 15.38
CA LEU A 57 5.53 -1.57 14.65
C LEU A 57 5.12 -0.15 14.25
N VAL A 58 4.89 0.08 12.96
CA VAL A 58 4.41 1.36 12.42
C VAL A 58 2.92 1.24 12.11
N ASP A 59 2.08 1.83 12.96
CA ASP A 59 0.62 1.83 12.78
C ASP A 59 0.20 2.96 11.85
N THR A 60 -0.24 2.60 10.64
CA THR A 60 -0.75 3.56 9.64
C THR A 60 -2.27 3.74 9.71
N ARG A 61 -2.99 2.94 10.50
CA ARG A 61 -4.45 2.99 10.58
C ARG A 61 -4.95 4.21 11.31
N ARG A 62 -4.19 4.72 12.28
CA ARG A 62 -4.67 5.73 13.22
C ARG A 62 -4.84 7.10 12.58
N ASN A 63 -3.87 7.54 11.79
CA ASN A 63 -3.79 8.91 11.31
C ASN A 63 -4.04 9.06 9.80
N PHE A 64 -3.81 8.03 8.99
CA PHE A 64 -4.00 8.08 7.54
C PHE A 64 -5.44 7.72 7.16
N ARG A 65 -6.38 8.66 7.31
CA ARG A 65 -7.82 8.38 7.22
C ARG A 65 -8.59 9.26 6.23
N GLU A 66 -7.89 10.03 5.43
CA GLU A 66 -8.53 10.87 4.42
C GLU A 66 -9.11 10.02 3.29
N LEU A 67 -10.29 10.44 2.80
CA LEU A 67 -11.00 9.80 1.71
C LEU A 67 -11.77 10.87 0.93
N GLU A 68 -11.49 10.95 -0.37
CA GLU A 68 -12.14 11.84 -1.31
C GLU A 68 -12.70 11.04 -2.48
N VAL A 69 -13.96 11.29 -2.85
CA VAL A 69 -14.58 10.70 -4.03
C VAL A 69 -14.43 11.66 -5.21
N LEU A 70 -13.95 11.15 -6.33
CA LEU A 70 -13.65 11.89 -7.54
C LEU A 70 -14.47 11.36 -8.72
N ASP A 71 -14.59 12.16 -9.78
CA ASP A 71 -15.22 11.77 -11.06
C ASP A 71 -16.59 11.11 -10.86
N ASP A 72 -17.47 11.73 -10.07
CA ASP A 72 -18.82 11.21 -9.79
C ASP A 72 -18.83 9.73 -9.35
N GLY A 73 -17.85 9.38 -8.51
CA GLY A 73 -17.72 8.03 -7.95
C GLY A 73 -16.95 7.03 -8.83
N ASN A 74 -16.38 7.46 -9.96
CA ASN A 74 -15.54 6.61 -10.78
C ASN A 74 -14.17 6.37 -10.16
N LYS A 75 -13.70 7.33 -9.34
CA LYS A 75 -12.41 7.28 -8.67
C LYS A 75 -12.53 7.64 -7.20
N VAL A 76 -11.62 7.17 -6.41
CA VAL A 76 -11.47 7.55 -5.01
C VAL A 76 -10.00 7.75 -4.66
N ARG A 77 -9.67 8.89 -4.09
CA ARG A 77 -8.36 9.14 -3.46
C ARG A 77 -8.50 8.79 -1.98
N VAL A 78 -7.65 7.90 -1.51
CA VAL A 78 -7.83 7.35 -0.17
C VAL A 78 -6.49 7.06 0.51
N GLN A 79 -6.38 7.42 1.78
CA GLN A 79 -5.21 7.11 2.60
C GLN A 79 -5.23 5.67 3.12
N PRO A 80 -4.06 5.06 3.38
CA PRO A 80 -3.90 3.65 3.67
C PRO A 80 -4.64 3.13 4.91
N GLY A 81 -5.00 3.98 5.88
CA GLY A 81 -5.71 3.59 7.11
C GLY A 81 -7.23 3.50 7.01
N VAL A 82 -7.81 3.85 5.87
CA VAL A 82 -9.26 3.77 5.62
C VAL A 82 -9.65 2.34 5.30
N THR A 83 -10.75 1.84 5.87
CA THR A 83 -11.23 0.47 5.56
C THR A 83 -11.96 0.41 4.23
N VAL A 84 -11.96 -0.75 3.58
CA VAL A 84 -12.73 -0.99 2.34
C VAL A 84 -14.21 -0.71 2.56
N ARG A 85 -14.76 -1.10 3.70
CA ARG A 85 -16.15 -0.79 4.07
C ARG A 85 -16.43 0.72 4.10
N GLN A 86 -15.51 1.53 4.64
CA GLN A 86 -15.67 3.00 4.65
C GLN A 86 -15.66 3.58 3.24
N VAL A 87 -14.79 3.07 2.37
CA VAL A 87 -14.76 3.48 0.95
C VAL A 87 -16.09 3.13 0.27
N ASN A 88 -16.54 1.87 0.40
CA ASN A 88 -17.79 1.41 -0.21
C ASN A 88 -19.02 2.18 0.32
N ALA A 89 -19.05 2.53 1.61
CA ALA A 89 -20.11 3.35 2.18
C ALA A 89 -20.19 4.76 1.55
N ARG A 90 -19.03 5.36 1.20
CA ARG A 90 -19.01 6.64 0.48
C ARG A 90 -19.43 6.49 -0.98
N LEU A 91 -18.99 5.42 -1.65
CA LEU A 91 -19.31 5.15 -3.05
C LEU A 91 -20.77 4.70 -3.26
N ALA A 92 -21.44 4.22 -2.23
CA ALA A 92 -22.85 3.79 -2.31
C ALA A 92 -23.80 4.90 -2.81
N ALA A 93 -23.52 6.18 -2.48
CA ALA A 93 -24.30 7.32 -3.00
C ALA A 93 -24.21 7.44 -4.53
N TYR A 94 -23.15 6.91 -5.13
CA TYR A 94 -22.90 6.87 -6.58
C TYR A 94 -23.28 5.52 -7.20
N ARG A 95 -23.88 4.61 -6.42
CA ARG A 95 -24.19 3.21 -6.83
C ARG A 95 -22.93 2.44 -7.30
N ARG A 96 -21.82 2.68 -6.64
CA ARG A 96 -20.51 2.08 -6.97
C ARG A 96 -19.86 1.46 -5.74
N LYS A 97 -18.87 0.63 -5.99
CA LYS A 97 -17.95 0.08 -4.99
C LYS A 97 -16.56 -0.05 -5.59
N VAL A 98 -15.53 -0.21 -4.77
CA VAL A 98 -14.18 -0.55 -5.24
C VAL A 98 -14.15 -1.96 -5.83
N GLY A 99 -13.19 -2.21 -6.72
CA GLY A 99 -13.04 -3.51 -7.38
C GLY A 99 -12.80 -4.67 -6.40
N PRO A 100 -11.75 -4.63 -5.58
CA PRO A 100 -11.46 -5.73 -4.65
C PRO A 100 -12.52 -5.84 -3.54
N ASP A 101 -12.98 -7.06 -3.28
CA ASP A 101 -14.01 -7.37 -2.27
C ASP A 101 -13.53 -8.45 -1.26
N PRO A 102 -12.45 -8.19 -0.52
CA PRO A 102 -11.94 -9.14 0.47
C PRO A 102 -12.99 -9.44 1.55
N ALA A 103 -13.07 -10.69 2.00
CA ALA A 103 -13.99 -11.10 3.07
C ALA A 103 -13.82 -10.29 4.36
N SER A 104 -12.63 -9.72 4.58
CA SER A 104 -12.29 -8.86 5.71
C SER A 104 -12.62 -7.38 5.50
N GLU A 105 -13.45 -6.98 4.54
CA GLU A 105 -13.70 -5.56 4.16
C GLU A 105 -14.01 -4.62 5.34
N ALA A 106 -14.60 -5.18 6.40
CA ALA A 106 -14.93 -4.42 7.61
C ALA A 106 -13.69 -3.97 8.40
N ALA A 107 -12.59 -4.71 8.30
CA ALA A 107 -11.40 -4.57 9.11
C ALA A 107 -10.14 -4.28 8.28
N CYS A 108 -10.02 -4.84 7.07
CA CYS A 108 -8.90 -4.56 6.19
C CYS A 108 -8.92 -3.11 5.73
N THR A 109 -7.75 -2.55 5.52
CA THR A 109 -7.59 -1.17 5.08
C THR A 109 -6.97 -1.12 3.69
N VAL A 110 -7.20 -0.01 2.99
CA VAL A 110 -6.75 0.17 1.61
C VAL A 110 -5.23 -0.02 1.47
N GLY A 111 -4.43 0.46 2.42
CA GLY A 111 -2.98 0.24 2.38
C GLY A 111 -2.58 -1.24 2.39
N GLY A 112 -3.23 -2.04 3.24
CA GLY A 112 -3.01 -3.50 3.26
C GLY A 112 -3.54 -4.19 2.01
N VAL A 113 -4.68 -3.73 1.49
CA VAL A 113 -5.29 -4.24 0.25
C VAL A 113 -4.38 -4.01 -0.95
N VAL A 114 -3.78 -2.81 -1.06
CA VAL A 114 -2.79 -2.48 -2.11
C VAL A 114 -1.51 -3.31 -1.94
N ALA A 115 -0.95 -3.36 -0.74
CA ALA A 115 0.30 -4.08 -0.47
C ALA A 115 0.21 -5.58 -0.78
N ASN A 116 -0.98 -6.17 -0.67
CA ASN A 116 -1.23 -7.61 -0.86
C ASN A 116 -1.85 -7.95 -2.22
N ASN A 117 -2.08 -6.96 -3.08
CA ASN A 117 -2.89 -7.14 -4.30
C ASN A 117 -4.18 -7.90 -4.02
N SER A 118 -4.92 -7.47 -3.00
CA SER A 118 -6.10 -8.20 -2.52
C SER A 118 -7.15 -8.30 -3.62
N SER A 119 -7.81 -9.43 -3.62
CA SER A 119 -8.94 -9.76 -4.50
C SER A 119 -10.19 -10.00 -3.64
N GLY A 120 -11.03 -10.89 -4.07
CA GLY A 120 -12.22 -11.37 -3.40
C GLY A 120 -12.99 -12.30 -4.31
N MET A 121 -14.11 -12.82 -3.85
CA MET A 121 -14.87 -13.81 -4.63
C MET A 121 -15.58 -13.21 -5.85
N ALA A 122 -16.03 -11.97 -5.75
CA ALA A 122 -16.81 -11.33 -6.82
C ALA A 122 -15.96 -10.50 -7.79
N CYS A 123 -14.78 -10.03 -7.37
CA CYS A 123 -13.95 -9.17 -8.21
C CYS A 123 -13.24 -9.93 -9.35
N GLY A 124 -13.00 -11.22 -9.19
CA GLY A 124 -12.17 -12.00 -10.12
C GLY A 124 -10.76 -11.43 -10.29
N THR A 125 -10.11 -11.73 -11.40
CA THR A 125 -8.80 -11.17 -11.75
C THR A 125 -8.89 -9.79 -12.40
N ALA A 126 -10.02 -9.48 -13.03
CA ALA A 126 -10.22 -8.23 -13.75
C ALA A 126 -10.36 -7.00 -12.84
N ASN A 127 -10.91 -7.19 -11.64
CA ASN A 127 -11.17 -6.12 -10.70
C ASN A 127 -10.39 -6.27 -9.39
N ASN A 128 -9.26 -6.99 -9.39
CA ASN A 128 -8.38 -7.04 -8.24
C ASN A 128 -7.74 -5.67 -7.99
N THR A 129 -7.00 -5.52 -6.89
CA THR A 129 -6.47 -4.22 -6.51
C THR A 129 -5.57 -3.61 -7.58
N TYR A 130 -4.61 -4.37 -8.13
CA TYR A 130 -3.66 -3.83 -9.11
C TYR A 130 -4.31 -3.49 -10.45
N SER A 131 -5.38 -4.18 -10.83
CA SER A 131 -6.14 -3.86 -12.05
C SER A 131 -6.97 -2.57 -11.93
N THR A 132 -7.26 -2.13 -10.70
CA THR A 132 -8.08 -0.94 -10.41
C THR A 132 -7.31 0.20 -9.77
N LEU A 133 -6.03 0.00 -9.44
CA LEU A 133 -5.14 1.03 -8.91
C LEU A 133 -4.65 1.93 -10.05
N GLU A 134 -4.97 3.23 -10.00
CA GLU A 134 -4.52 4.20 -11.01
C GLU A 134 -3.19 4.83 -10.64
N SER A 135 -3.07 5.29 -9.40
CA SER A 135 -1.87 5.98 -8.93
C SER A 135 -1.68 5.75 -7.43
N LEU A 136 -0.50 6.07 -6.94
CA LEU A 136 -0.21 6.03 -5.51
C LEU A 136 0.92 7.01 -5.13
N VAL A 137 0.93 7.39 -3.86
CA VAL A 137 2.02 8.12 -3.25
C VAL A 137 2.93 7.14 -2.54
N LEU A 138 4.18 7.07 -2.98
CA LEU A 138 5.23 6.20 -2.43
C LEU A 138 6.16 7.00 -1.53
N VAL A 139 6.54 6.41 -0.41
CA VAL A 139 7.66 6.90 0.42
C VAL A 139 8.79 5.88 0.32
N LEU A 140 9.88 6.28 -0.29
CA LEU A 140 11.04 5.42 -0.54
C LEU A 140 11.95 5.32 0.72
N PRO A 141 12.85 4.33 0.79
CA PRO A 141 13.75 4.14 1.94
C PRO A 141 14.62 5.36 2.28
N SER A 142 14.98 6.16 1.29
CA SER A 142 15.67 7.46 1.44
C SER A 142 14.81 8.53 2.12
N GLY A 143 13.49 8.31 2.20
CA GLY A 143 12.50 9.28 2.61
C GLY A 143 11.95 10.14 1.46
N THR A 144 12.39 9.89 0.21
CA THR A 144 11.86 10.55 -0.98
C THR A 144 10.39 10.17 -1.16
N VAL A 145 9.54 11.17 -1.40
CA VAL A 145 8.11 10.99 -1.66
C VAL A 145 7.84 11.18 -3.15
N ILE A 146 7.25 10.18 -3.78
CA ILE A 146 6.87 10.19 -5.19
C ILE A 146 5.35 10.01 -5.30
N ASP A 147 4.67 10.97 -5.90
CA ASP A 147 3.27 10.84 -6.33
C ASP A 147 3.29 10.40 -7.80
N THR A 148 2.82 9.19 -8.08
CA THR A 148 2.85 8.62 -9.44
C THR A 148 1.83 9.26 -10.38
N ASP A 149 0.88 10.07 -9.86
CA ASP A 149 -0.06 10.86 -10.65
C ASP A 149 0.52 12.21 -11.12
N ALA A 150 1.62 12.64 -10.50
CA ALA A 150 2.26 13.89 -10.86
C ALA A 150 2.94 13.80 -12.23
N SER A 151 2.78 14.83 -13.07
CA SER A 151 3.34 14.86 -14.42
C SER A 151 4.87 14.80 -14.45
N ASP A 152 5.53 15.16 -13.36
CA ASP A 152 6.99 15.14 -13.17
C ASP A 152 7.50 13.91 -12.41
N ALA A 153 6.63 12.93 -12.09
CA ALA A 153 6.98 11.77 -11.26
C ALA A 153 8.23 11.02 -11.76
N ASP A 154 8.31 10.74 -13.06
CA ASP A 154 9.43 10.03 -13.68
C ASP A 154 10.74 10.83 -13.58
N SER A 155 10.69 12.11 -13.93
CA SER A 155 11.88 12.99 -13.86
C SER A 155 12.34 13.19 -12.41
N LYS A 156 11.42 13.32 -11.48
CA LYS A 156 11.70 13.41 -10.04
C LYS A 156 12.34 12.13 -9.52
N LEU A 157 11.79 10.95 -9.89
CA LEU A 157 12.38 9.67 -9.50
C LEU A 157 13.79 9.51 -10.07
N ARG A 158 13.99 9.84 -11.36
CA ARG A 158 15.31 9.81 -12.00
C ARG A 158 16.32 10.71 -11.31
N GLN A 159 15.90 11.92 -10.93
CA GLN A 159 16.81 12.91 -10.32
C GLN A 159 17.18 12.54 -8.88
N LEU A 160 16.20 12.10 -8.07
CA LEU A 160 16.39 11.88 -6.64
C LEU A 160 16.79 10.45 -6.29
N GLU A 161 16.41 9.47 -7.13
CA GLU A 161 16.59 8.03 -6.90
C GLU A 161 17.05 7.33 -8.20
N PRO A 162 18.15 7.73 -8.81
CA PRO A 162 18.58 7.22 -10.12
C PRO A 162 18.76 5.70 -10.14
N GLU A 163 19.28 5.11 -9.07
CA GLU A 163 19.49 3.65 -8.99
C GLU A 163 18.16 2.88 -9.03
N ILE A 164 17.13 3.40 -8.34
CA ILE A 164 15.78 2.81 -8.36
C ILE A 164 15.16 2.98 -9.74
N HIS A 165 15.20 4.19 -10.30
CA HIS A 165 14.69 4.48 -11.64
C HIS A 165 15.30 3.54 -12.69
N ASP A 166 16.61 3.48 -12.78
CA ASP A 166 17.30 2.66 -13.77
C ASP A 166 17.12 1.16 -13.49
N GLY A 167 17.03 0.77 -12.22
CA GLY A 167 16.74 -0.59 -11.81
C GLY A 167 15.35 -1.06 -12.29
N LEU A 168 14.34 -0.21 -12.16
CA LEU A 168 12.99 -0.48 -12.65
C LEU A 168 12.94 -0.60 -14.17
N LEU A 169 13.65 0.27 -14.90
CA LEU A 169 13.73 0.18 -16.36
C LEU A 169 14.39 -1.12 -16.81
N ARG A 170 15.51 -1.52 -16.19
CA ARG A 170 16.16 -2.81 -16.47
C ARG A 170 15.24 -4.00 -16.17
N LEU A 171 14.50 -3.96 -15.08
CA LEU A 171 13.54 -5.02 -14.71
C LEU A 171 12.42 -5.10 -15.75
N ARG A 172 11.82 -3.97 -16.10
CA ARG A 172 10.79 -3.88 -17.16
C ARG A 172 11.27 -4.49 -18.46
N ASP A 173 12.47 -4.14 -18.90
CA ASP A 173 13.02 -4.60 -20.19
C ASP A 173 13.32 -6.10 -20.15
N ARG A 174 13.78 -6.61 -19.00
CA ARG A 174 13.96 -8.07 -18.79
C ARG A 174 12.63 -8.82 -18.87
N VAL A 175 11.57 -8.33 -18.24
CA VAL A 175 10.25 -8.96 -18.29
C VAL A 175 9.69 -8.92 -19.72
N ARG A 176 9.81 -7.78 -20.40
CA ARG A 176 9.34 -7.62 -21.79
C ARG A 176 10.15 -8.43 -22.79
N GLY A 177 11.41 -8.68 -22.55
CA GLY A 177 12.29 -9.50 -23.39
C GLY A 177 12.14 -11.01 -23.19
N ASN A 178 11.37 -11.46 -22.18
CA ASN A 178 11.19 -12.87 -21.87
C ASN A 178 9.75 -13.33 -22.22
N ALA A 179 9.63 -14.15 -23.28
CA ALA A 179 8.34 -14.64 -23.76
C ALA A 179 7.56 -15.48 -22.72
N GLU A 180 8.25 -16.21 -21.82
CA GLU A 180 7.65 -16.97 -20.74
C GLU A 180 7.09 -16.04 -19.65
N SER A 181 7.85 -15.02 -19.27
CA SER A 181 7.38 -13.98 -18.33
C SER A 181 6.16 -13.24 -18.87
N GLN A 182 6.10 -12.97 -20.16
CA GLN A 182 4.96 -12.32 -20.79
C GLN A 182 3.69 -13.19 -20.74
N ARG A 183 3.81 -14.51 -20.87
CA ARG A 183 2.67 -15.44 -20.77
C ARG A 183 2.08 -15.55 -19.37
N ILE A 184 2.89 -15.34 -18.33
CA ILE A 184 2.46 -15.42 -16.93
C ILE A 184 1.70 -14.15 -16.54
N HIS A 185 1.94 -13.02 -17.22
CA HIS A 185 1.39 -11.71 -16.89
C HIS A 185 0.30 -11.21 -17.86
N GLN A 186 -0.14 -12.04 -18.79
CA GLN A 186 -1.35 -11.86 -19.62
C GLN A 186 -2.53 -12.59 -19.01
#